data_4e48925a62366bdf60580f7f976f3f27
#
_entry.id   4e48925a62366bdf60580f7f976f3f27
#
_cell.length_a   1.000
_cell.length_b   1.000
_cell.length_c   1.000
_cell.angle_alpha   90.00
_cell.angle_beta   90.00
_cell.angle_gamma   90.00
#
_symmetry.space_group_name_H-M   'P 1'
#
loop_
_entity.id
_entity.type
_entity.pdbx_description
1 polymer ?
#
loop_
_entity_poly.entity_id
_entity_poly.type
_entity_poly.pdbx_seq_one_letter_code
_entity_poly.pdbx_strand_id
1 'polypeptide(L)'
;VTSEIFTKKEYKNITFEEALTLKNDENFVNVTFNNALVVYSDNGTLHVRQGDKALMLYKSNLNIPVNATINGSAKFNFVNYHGMPELKDNANTNKEMLTIEPSQDATLQPLTLTITEVNAQKGICDLIKLSDVKIIKEEVNGKENYYATANNEKVILFKNESKYENLANNDKTYTIVAVFNSLFKNQPELKPIEITEETSGIKHSQLYNNVNNNILYNINGIKVDNFYKGVIIKNGKKYLNK
;
A
#
# COMPACT_ATOMS: atom_id res chain seq x y z
N VAL A 1 43.64 -33.18 11.97
CA VAL A 1 42.89 -31.97 12.29
C VAL A 1 42.66 -31.25 10.95
N THR A 2 41.52 -31.51 10.35
CA THR A 2 41.07 -30.79 9.12
C THR A 2 40.62 -29.40 9.57
N SER A 3 41.43 -28.37 9.23
CA SER A 3 40.99 -26.99 9.36
C SER A 3 39.81 -26.74 8.37
N GLU A 4 38.61 -26.57 8.87
CA GLU A 4 37.53 -26.04 8.10
C GLU A 4 37.94 -24.65 7.61
N ILE A 5 38.12 -24.51 6.29
CA ILE A 5 38.37 -23.23 5.68
C ILE A 5 37.04 -22.49 5.69
N PHE A 6 36.82 -21.63 6.68
CA PHE A 6 35.68 -20.71 6.69
C PHE A 6 35.88 -19.71 5.56
N THR A 7 35.30 -19.98 4.41
CA THR A 7 35.23 -18.98 3.32
C THR A 7 34.42 -17.81 3.82
N LYS A 8 35.08 -16.66 4.00
CA LYS A 8 34.42 -15.41 4.37
C LYS A 8 33.42 -15.05 3.28
N LYS A 9 32.14 -15.01 3.60
CA LYS A 9 31.13 -14.59 2.63
C LYS A 9 31.39 -13.15 2.23
N GLU A 10 31.52 -12.89 0.92
CA GLU A 10 31.64 -11.56 0.39
C GLU A 10 30.27 -10.97 0.12
N TYR A 11 30.05 -9.73 0.55
CA TYR A 11 28.84 -8.98 0.36
C TYR A 11 29.05 -7.94 -0.72
N LYS A 12 28.24 -7.98 -1.77
CA LYS A 12 28.24 -6.97 -2.83
C LYS A 12 27.58 -5.68 -2.31
N ASN A 13 28.27 -4.55 -2.38
CA ASN A 13 27.68 -3.25 -2.10
C ASN A 13 26.75 -2.86 -3.23
N ILE A 14 25.50 -2.56 -2.92
CA ILE A 14 24.48 -2.17 -3.88
C ILE A 14 23.59 -1.06 -3.31
N THR A 15 22.93 -0.32 -4.19
CA THR A 15 21.88 0.62 -3.83
C THR A 15 20.54 -0.09 -3.60
N PHE A 16 19.58 0.62 -3.06
CA PHE A 16 18.21 0.15 -2.93
C PHE A 16 17.60 -0.22 -4.29
N GLU A 17 17.83 0.62 -5.30
CA GLU A 17 17.34 0.42 -6.67
C GLU A 17 17.98 -0.80 -7.33
N GLU A 18 19.29 -1.01 -7.13
CA GLU A 18 19.97 -2.19 -7.64
C GLU A 18 19.43 -3.48 -7.01
N ALA A 19 19.06 -3.45 -5.72
CA ALA A 19 18.45 -4.60 -5.06
C ALA A 19 17.17 -5.07 -5.76
N LEU A 20 16.37 -4.14 -6.30
CA LEU A 20 15.13 -4.45 -7.03
C LEU A 20 15.35 -5.10 -8.39
N THR A 21 16.55 -5.02 -8.93
CA THR A 21 16.91 -5.62 -10.22
C THR A 21 17.46 -7.04 -10.11
N LEU A 22 17.75 -7.49 -8.88
CA LEU A 22 18.29 -8.81 -8.62
C LEU A 22 17.21 -9.89 -8.91
N LYS A 23 17.63 -10.96 -9.57
CA LYS A 23 16.72 -12.07 -9.95
C LYS A 23 17.11 -13.40 -9.32
N ASN A 24 18.33 -13.50 -8.82
CA ASN A 24 18.85 -14.75 -8.27
C ASN A 24 18.68 -14.76 -6.76
N ASP A 25 18.26 -15.89 -6.24
CA ASP A 25 18.25 -16.14 -4.80
C ASP A 25 19.70 -16.29 -4.27
N GLU A 26 19.83 -16.18 -2.94
CA GLU A 26 21.11 -16.36 -2.23
C GLU A 26 22.19 -15.32 -2.51
N ASN A 27 21.82 -14.15 -3.00
CA ASN A 27 22.79 -13.06 -3.13
C ASN A 27 23.09 -12.43 -1.76
N PHE A 28 24.38 -12.37 -1.42
CA PHE A 28 24.85 -11.64 -0.25
C PHE A 28 25.08 -10.19 -0.64
N VAL A 29 24.29 -9.30 -0.09
CA VAL A 29 24.28 -7.87 -0.45
C VAL A 29 24.43 -6.99 0.78
N ASN A 30 25.17 -5.90 0.63
CA ASN A 30 25.20 -4.78 1.56
C ASN A 30 24.45 -3.63 0.93
N VAL A 31 23.17 -3.46 1.34
CA VAL A 31 22.26 -2.51 0.72
C VAL A 31 22.36 -1.16 1.40
N THR A 32 22.47 -0.10 0.61
CA THR A 32 22.46 1.27 1.08
C THR A 32 21.05 1.85 0.98
N PHE A 33 20.53 2.30 2.12
CA PHE A 33 19.25 3.01 2.28
C PHE A 33 19.52 4.52 2.35
N ASN A 34 18.67 5.29 1.69
CA ASN A 34 18.72 6.75 1.71
C ASN A 34 17.30 7.29 1.91
N ASN A 35 16.98 7.72 3.13
CA ASN A 35 15.64 8.13 3.53
C ASN A 35 14.54 7.13 3.17
N ALA A 36 14.84 5.84 3.33
CA ALA A 36 13.91 4.78 3.02
C ALA A 36 12.81 4.71 4.09
N LEU A 37 11.56 4.99 3.69
CA LEU A 37 10.40 5.13 4.56
C LEU A 37 9.81 3.76 4.90
N VAL A 38 9.60 3.48 6.18
CA VAL A 38 8.88 2.28 6.64
C VAL A 38 7.38 2.50 6.45
N VAL A 39 6.78 1.82 5.47
CA VAL A 39 5.36 1.95 5.13
C VAL A 39 4.49 0.91 5.83
N TYR A 40 5.09 -0.19 6.29
CA TYR A 40 4.42 -1.22 7.09
C TYR A 40 5.43 -1.96 7.96
N SER A 41 5.02 -2.38 9.17
CA SER A 41 5.85 -3.11 10.13
C SER A 41 5.00 -4.14 10.88
N ASP A 42 5.40 -5.41 10.84
CA ASP A 42 4.74 -6.50 11.55
C ASP A 42 5.72 -7.62 11.85
N ASN A 43 5.91 -7.97 13.14
CA ASN A 43 6.72 -9.09 13.59
C ASN A 43 8.12 -9.17 12.94
N GLY A 44 8.84 -8.04 12.85
CA GLY A 44 10.17 -7.94 12.27
C GLY A 44 10.21 -7.98 10.74
N THR A 45 9.07 -8.04 10.08
CA THR A 45 8.93 -7.83 8.64
C THR A 45 8.54 -6.39 8.39
N LEU A 46 9.32 -5.70 7.55
CA LEU A 46 9.09 -4.30 7.18
C LEU A 46 8.87 -4.22 5.68
N HIS A 47 7.96 -3.36 5.27
CA HIS A 47 7.87 -2.88 3.90
C HIS A 47 8.45 -1.48 3.87
N VAL A 48 9.38 -1.26 2.96
CA VAL A 48 10.20 -0.04 2.94
C VAL A 48 10.14 0.57 1.56
N ARG A 49 9.82 1.85 1.49
CA ARG A 49 9.75 2.65 0.25
C ARG A 49 10.92 3.62 0.16
N GLN A 50 11.59 3.66 -0.99
CA GLN A 50 12.55 4.70 -1.32
C GLN A 50 12.26 5.23 -2.72
N GLY A 51 11.99 6.53 -2.83
CA GLY A 51 11.47 7.12 -4.07
C GLY A 51 10.10 6.54 -4.45
N ASP A 52 9.99 6.00 -5.65
CA ASP A 52 8.78 5.36 -6.20
C ASP A 52 8.79 3.82 -6.12
N LYS A 53 9.75 3.24 -5.43
CA LYS A 53 9.98 1.80 -5.32
C LYS A 53 9.89 1.32 -3.87
N ALA A 54 9.51 0.06 -3.70
CA ALA A 54 9.47 -0.57 -2.39
C ALA A 54 10.04 -2.00 -2.44
N LEU A 55 10.54 -2.46 -1.31
CA LEU A 55 10.98 -3.84 -1.06
C LEU A 55 10.61 -4.28 0.35
N MET A 56 10.75 -5.57 0.61
CA MET A 56 10.47 -6.16 1.90
C MET A 56 11.76 -6.51 2.65
N LEU A 57 11.87 -6.09 3.92
CA LEU A 57 12.83 -6.64 4.87
C LEU A 57 12.14 -7.77 5.62
N TYR A 58 12.32 -9.01 5.13
CA TYR A 58 11.59 -10.16 5.66
C TYR A 58 12.28 -10.73 6.89
N LYS A 59 11.55 -10.78 8.03
CA LYS A 59 12.07 -11.27 9.33
C LYS A 59 13.44 -10.69 9.68
N SER A 60 13.60 -9.39 9.43
CA SER A 60 14.87 -8.69 9.63
C SER A 60 15.25 -8.52 11.10
N ASN A 61 14.37 -8.87 12.03
CA ASN A 61 14.48 -8.56 13.46
C ASN A 61 14.72 -7.06 13.77
N LEU A 62 14.42 -6.20 12.80
CA LEU A 62 14.39 -4.76 13.01
C LEU A 62 13.00 -4.39 13.54
N ASN A 63 12.98 -3.70 14.66
CA ASN A 63 11.75 -3.22 15.27
C ASN A 63 11.60 -1.72 15.01
N ILE A 64 11.36 -1.38 13.75
CA ILE A 64 11.25 0.00 13.28
C ILE A 64 9.77 0.35 13.12
N PRO A 65 9.32 1.46 13.72
CA PRO A 65 7.92 1.87 13.60
C PRO A 65 7.58 2.33 12.17
N VAL A 66 6.32 2.20 11.82
CA VAL A 66 5.77 2.80 10.60
C VAL A 66 5.99 4.31 10.63
N ASN A 67 6.22 4.90 9.46
CA ASN A 67 6.54 6.32 9.29
C ASN A 67 7.88 6.75 9.89
N ALA A 68 8.82 5.83 10.05
CA ALA A 68 10.22 6.14 10.30
C ALA A 68 11.03 5.99 9.01
N THR A 69 12.16 6.68 8.92
CA THR A 69 13.12 6.58 7.81
C THR A 69 14.35 5.81 8.23
N ILE A 70 14.89 5.07 7.28
CA ILE A 70 16.13 4.29 7.42
C ILE A 70 17.19 4.93 6.54
N ASN A 71 18.36 5.19 7.11
CA ASN A 71 19.57 5.63 6.42
C ASN A 71 20.74 4.73 6.76
N GLY A 72 21.73 4.63 5.88
CA GLY A 72 22.92 3.83 6.09
C GLY A 72 22.92 2.51 5.31
N SER A 73 23.79 1.58 5.68
CA SER A 73 23.95 0.32 4.94
C SER A 73 23.87 -0.89 5.87
N ALA A 74 23.27 -1.98 5.40
CA ALA A 74 23.23 -3.23 6.14
C ALA A 74 23.34 -4.45 5.21
N LYS A 75 23.83 -5.55 5.76
CA LYS A 75 24.06 -6.81 5.07
C LYS A 75 22.86 -7.72 5.16
N PHE A 76 22.43 -8.25 4.01
CA PHE A 76 21.29 -9.15 3.90
C PHE A 76 21.57 -10.29 2.93
N ASN A 77 20.71 -11.31 3.00
CA ASN A 77 20.51 -12.23 1.88
C ASN A 77 19.33 -11.68 1.04
N PHE A 78 19.58 -11.43 -0.23
CA PHE A 78 18.48 -11.13 -1.16
C PHE A 78 17.83 -12.43 -1.61
N VAL A 79 16.50 -12.42 -1.63
CA VAL A 79 15.67 -13.50 -2.17
C VAL A 79 14.58 -12.89 -3.05
N ASN A 80 14.46 -13.38 -4.26
CA ASN A 80 13.28 -13.10 -5.07
C ASN A 80 12.21 -14.16 -4.78
N TYR A 81 11.33 -13.89 -3.82
CA TYR A 81 10.28 -14.83 -3.43
C TYR A 81 9.04 -14.65 -4.30
N HIS A 82 8.86 -15.51 -5.31
CA HIS A 82 7.74 -15.45 -6.26
C HIS A 82 7.56 -14.09 -6.95
N GLY A 83 8.64 -13.36 -7.19
CA GLY A 83 8.60 -12.03 -7.78
C GLY A 83 8.67 -10.88 -6.74
N MET A 84 8.56 -11.20 -5.45
CA MET A 84 8.72 -10.22 -4.37
C MET A 84 10.20 -10.01 -4.05
N PRO A 85 10.73 -8.79 -4.10
CA PRO A 85 12.10 -8.51 -3.68
C PRO A 85 12.18 -8.49 -2.14
N GLU A 86 12.84 -9.49 -1.58
CA GLU A 86 12.99 -9.65 -0.13
C GLU A 86 14.47 -9.55 0.28
N LEU A 87 14.74 -8.76 1.30
CA LEU A 87 16.00 -8.76 2.03
C LEU A 87 15.81 -9.51 3.34
N LYS A 88 16.43 -10.69 3.44
CA LYS A 88 16.33 -11.53 4.65
C LYS A 88 17.49 -11.26 5.59
N ASP A 89 17.19 -11.29 6.88
CA ASP A 89 18.23 -11.27 7.90
C ASP A 89 19.15 -12.48 7.77
N ASN A 90 20.40 -12.30 8.21
CA ASN A 90 21.38 -13.37 8.37
C ASN A 90 22.30 -13.03 9.55
N ALA A 91 23.10 -14.00 9.97
CA ALA A 91 24.01 -13.85 11.12
C ALA A 91 25.06 -12.73 10.98
N ASN A 92 25.25 -12.22 9.75
CA ASN A 92 26.22 -11.17 9.47
C ASN A 92 25.57 -9.81 9.17
N THR A 93 24.25 -9.67 9.40
CA THR A 93 23.58 -8.38 9.18
C THR A 93 24.10 -7.35 10.19
N ASN A 94 24.68 -6.28 9.66
CA ASN A 94 25.23 -5.20 10.46
C ASN A 94 24.21 -4.06 10.60
N LYS A 95 23.26 -4.22 11.52
CA LYS A 95 22.15 -3.27 11.76
C LYS A 95 22.60 -1.99 12.48
N GLU A 96 23.74 -2.05 13.15
CA GLU A 96 24.30 -0.92 13.91
C GLU A 96 24.72 0.24 13.00
N MET A 97 24.90 -0.04 11.70
CA MET A 97 25.20 1.00 10.69
C MET A 97 23.95 1.66 10.12
N LEU A 98 22.76 1.30 10.60
CA LEU A 98 21.52 1.95 10.20
C LEU A 98 21.18 3.06 11.19
N THR A 99 20.90 4.24 10.67
CA THR A 99 20.30 5.34 11.41
C THR A 99 18.80 5.34 11.15
N ILE A 100 18.01 5.39 12.23
CA ILE A 100 16.55 5.37 12.19
C ILE A 100 16.05 6.67 12.78
N GLU A 101 15.30 7.42 12.00
CA GLU A 101 14.76 8.72 12.37
C GLU A 101 13.25 8.77 12.15
N PRO A 102 12.48 9.54 12.93
CA PRO A 102 11.11 9.85 12.58
C PRO A 102 11.06 10.50 11.20
N SER A 103 10.08 10.15 10.37
CA SER A 103 9.91 10.83 9.09
C SER A 103 9.62 12.30 9.29
N GLN A 104 10.24 13.15 8.47
CA GLN A 104 9.96 14.57 8.43
C GLN A 104 8.59 14.87 7.80
N ASP A 105 8.10 13.95 6.95
CA ASP A 105 6.78 14.05 6.33
C ASP A 105 5.70 13.62 7.33
N ALA A 106 4.80 14.53 7.63
CA ALA A 106 3.83 14.37 8.72
C ALA A 106 2.83 13.19 8.50
N THR A 107 2.70 12.67 7.29
CA THR A 107 1.69 11.65 6.96
C THR A 107 2.18 10.68 5.90
N LEU A 108 2.24 9.40 6.26
CA LEU A 108 2.43 8.32 5.30
C LEU A 108 1.26 8.27 4.31
N GLN A 109 1.54 8.46 3.02
CA GLN A 109 0.53 8.41 1.98
C GLN A 109 0.60 7.05 1.24
N PRO A 110 -0.51 6.29 1.19
CA PRO A 110 -0.60 5.11 0.34
C PRO A 110 -0.66 5.50 -1.13
N LEU A 111 -0.13 4.64 -2.01
CA LEU A 111 -0.31 4.78 -3.45
C LEU A 111 -1.77 4.50 -3.81
N THR A 112 -2.46 5.46 -4.42
CA THR A 112 -3.81 5.22 -4.94
C THR A 112 -3.71 4.49 -6.27
N LEU A 113 -4.20 3.25 -6.31
CA LEU A 113 -4.14 2.36 -7.47
C LEU A 113 -5.52 1.77 -7.78
N THR A 114 -5.72 1.35 -9.01
CA THR A 114 -6.83 0.49 -9.43
C THR A 114 -6.45 -0.99 -9.23
N ILE A 115 -7.46 -1.88 -9.23
CA ILE A 115 -7.21 -3.34 -9.18
C ILE A 115 -6.40 -3.78 -10.41
N THR A 116 -6.67 -3.23 -11.59
CA THR A 116 -5.90 -3.48 -12.81
C THR A 116 -4.41 -3.17 -12.64
N GLU A 117 -4.09 -2.02 -12.03
CA GLU A 117 -2.70 -1.64 -11.77
C GLU A 117 -2.03 -2.57 -10.74
N VAL A 118 -2.77 -2.98 -9.71
CA VAL A 118 -2.27 -3.95 -8.72
C VAL A 118 -2.03 -5.31 -9.39
N ASN A 119 -2.94 -5.78 -10.23
CA ASN A 119 -2.80 -7.03 -10.98
C ASN A 119 -1.61 -6.97 -11.97
N ALA A 120 -1.27 -5.79 -12.48
CA ALA A 120 -0.03 -5.52 -13.22
C ALA A 120 1.20 -5.37 -12.32
N GLN A 121 1.10 -5.73 -11.03
CA GLN A 121 2.17 -5.68 -10.03
C GLN A 121 2.72 -4.27 -9.72
N LYS A 122 1.94 -3.22 -10.03
CA LYS A 122 2.28 -1.88 -9.56
C LYS A 122 2.09 -1.78 -8.04
N GLY A 123 3.02 -1.13 -7.36
CA GLY A 123 3.01 -0.99 -5.90
C GLY A 123 3.44 -2.25 -5.14
N ILE A 124 4.20 -3.15 -5.79
CA ILE A 124 4.75 -4.34 -5.14
C ILE A 124 5.55 -3.94 -3.88
N CYS A 125 5.36 -4.67 -2.79
CA CYS A 125 5.92 -4.38 -1.46
C CYS A 125 5.50 -3.03 -0.85
N ASP A 126 4.56 -2.31 -1.44
CA ASP A 126 4.20 -0.96 -0.97
C ASP A 126 2.83 -0.91 -0.28
N LEU A 127 2.57 0.22 0.37
CA LEU A 127 1.27 0.57 0.92
C LEU A 127 0.41 1.15 -0.19
N ILE A 128 -0.76 0.56 -0.42
CA ILE A 128 -1.68 0.96 -1.49
C ILE A 128 -3.05 1.31 -0.92
N LYS A 129 -3.79 2.10 -1.67
CA LYS A 129 -5.18 2.44 -1.43
C LYS A 129 -6.03 2.08 -2.65
N LEU A 130 -7.05 1.28 -2.44
CA LEU A 130 -8.13 1.03 -3.39
C LEU A 130 -9.38 1.77 -2.92
N SER A 131 -10.09 2.42 -3.82
CA SER A 131 -11.36 3.10 -3.54
C SER A 131 -12.47 2.53 -4.40
N ASP A 132 -13.71 2.69 -3.96
CA ASP A 132 -14.92 2.22 -4.66
C ASP A 132 -14.90 0.71 -4.98
N VAL A 133 -14.32 -0.11 -4.09
CA VAL A 133 -14.30 -1.56 -4.27
C VAL A 133 -15.38 -2.24 -3.46
N LYS A 134 -15.90 -3.36 -3.97
CA LYS A 134 -16.72 -4.30 -3.20
C LYS A 134 -15.84 -5.41 -2.65
N ILE A 135 -16.29 -6.02 -1.55
CA ILE A 135 -15.66 -7.24 -1.04
C ILE A 135 -16.57 -8.41 -1.37
N ILE A 136 -16.03 -9.44 -1.99
CA ILE A 136 -16.75 -10.66 -2.33
C ILE A 136 -16.06 -11.87 -1.71
N LYS A 137 -16.86 -12.90 -1.42
CA LYS A 137 -16.42 -14.20 -0.94
C LYS A 137 -16.68 -15.23 -2.04
N GLU A 138 -15.68 -15.99 -2.38
CA GLU A 138 -15.78 -17.09 -3.35
C GLU A 138 -15.15 -18.36 -2.78
N GLU A 139 -15.72 -19.51 -3.12
CA GLU A 139 -15.13 -20.79 -2.83
C GLU A 139 -14.28 -21.25 -4.01
N VAL A 140 -13.00 -21.50 -3.77
CA VAL A 140 -12.05 -22.01 -4.78
C VAL A 140 -11.38 -23.26 -4.23
N ASN A 141 -11.59 -24.40 -4.88
CA ASN A 141 -11.03 -25.71 -4.46
C ASN A 141 -11.38 -26.08 -3.00
N GLY A 142 -12.62 -25.85 -2.58
CA GLY A 142 -13.09 -26.15 -1.22
C GLY A 142 -12.57 -25.20 -0.14
N LYS A 143 -11.97 -24.06 -0.54
CA LYS A 143 -11.48 -23.01 0.37
C LYS A 143 -12.18 -21.70 0.08
N GLU A 144 -12.66 -21.08 1.12
CA GLU A 144 -13.20 -19.73 1.03
C GLU A 144 -12.07 -18.72 0.86
N ASN A 145 -12.22 -17.80 -0.10
CA ASN A 145 -11.32 -16.68 -0.33
C ASN A 145 -12.11 -15.39 -0.43
N TYR A 146 -11.50 -14.32 0.01
CA TYR A 146 -12.08 -12.98 -0.09
C TYR A 146 -11.30 -12.16 -1.10
N TYR A 147 -12.03 -11.36 -1.86
CA TYR A 147 -11.47 -10.51 -2.91
C TYR A 147 -12.01 -9.10 -2.80
N ALA A 148 -11.16 -8.12 -3.05
CA ALA A 148 -11.62 -6.79 -3.44
C ALA A 148 -11.92 -6.81 -4.95
N THR A 149 -13.05 -6.27 -5.37
CA THR A 149 -13.49 -6.26 -6.78
C THR A 149 -14.00 -4.91 -7.22
N ALA A 150 -13.65 -4.53 -8.45
CA ALA A 150 -14.17 -3.37 -9.17
C ALA A 150 -13.99 -3.57 -10.67
N ASN A 151 -14.92 -3.06 -11.50
CA ASN A 151 -14.83 -3.09 -12.96
C ASN A 151 -14.56 -4.49 -13.56
N ASN A 152 -15.17 -5.53 -13.01
CA ASN A 152 -15.00 -6.94 -13.39
C ASN A 152 -13.60 -7.52 -13.12
N GLU A 153 -12.77 -6.80 -12.38
CA GLU A 153 -11.48 -7.28 -11.91
C GLU A 153 -11.51 -7.57 -10.41
N LYS A 154 -10.64 -8.45 -9.96
CA LYS A 154 -10.51 -8.77 -8.54
C LYS A 154 -9.07 -9.00 -8.12
N VAL A 155 -8.79 -8.73 -6.84
CA VAL A 155 -7.52 -9.02 -6.18
C VAL A 155 -7.78 -9.70 -4.85
N ILE A 156 -6.98 -10.72 -4.52
CA ILE A 156 -7.18 -11.51 -3.30
C ILE A 156 -6.79 -10.72 -2.05
N LEU A 157 -7.61 -10.82 -1.00
CA LEU A 157 -7.30 -10.32 0.34
C LEU A 157 -6.59 -11.43 1.13
N PHE A 158 -5.38 -11.13 1.58
CA PHE A 158 -4.51 -12.10 2.26
C PHE A 158 -5.10 -12.59 3.57
N LYS A 159 -5.13 -13.91 3.74
CA LYS A 159 -5.76 -14.67 4.82
C LYS A 159 -7.28 -14.48 4.89
N ASN A 160 -7.95 -15.60 5.17
CA ASN A 160 -9.36 -15.64 5.51
C ASN A 160 -9.55 -15.13 6.93
N GLU A 161 -9.74 -13.84 7.09
CA GLU A 161 -10.04 -13.28 8.39
C GLU A 161 -11.55 -13.15 8.56
N SER A 162 -12.05 -13.61 9.71
CA SER A 162 -13.49 -13.50 10.04
C SER A 162 -14.05 -12.08 9.92
N LYS A 163 -13.18 -11.07 9.99
CA LYS A 163 -13.57 -9.67 9.78
C LYS A 163 -14.13 -9.40 8.37
N TYR A 164 -13.78 -10.19 7.35
CA TYR A 164 -14.28 -9.99 5.99
C TYR A 164 -15.69 -10.56 5.78
N GLU A 165 -16.13 -11.50 6.61
CA GLU A 165 -17.44 -12.16 6.48
C GLU A 165 -18.60 -11.16 6.45
N ASN A 166 -18.57 -10.20 7.37
CA ASN A 166 -19.62 -9.18 7.47
C ASN A 166 -19.52 -8.07 6.40
N LEU A 167 -18.41 -8.02 5.66
CA LEU A 167 -18.14 -7.03 4.65
C LEU A 167 -18.39 -7.56 3.23
N ALA A 168 -18.44 -8.90 3.10
CA ALA A 168 -18.55 -9.55 1.81
C ALA A 168 -19.99 -9.66 1.31
N ASN A 169 -20.14 -9.72 -0.01
CA ASN A 169 -21.39 -10.01 -0.72
C ASN A 169 -22.57 -9.10 -0.33
N ASN A 170 -22.30 -7.85 0.00
CA ASN A 170 -23.29 -6.82 0.23
C ASN A 170 -23.21 -5.74 -0.86
N ASP A 171 -24.16 -4.79 -0.86
CA ASP A 171 -24.21 -3.72 -1.85
C ASP A 171 -23.32 -2.51 -1.54
N LYS A 172 -22.51 -2.61 -0.48
CA LYS A 172 -21.65 -1.53 -0.02
C LYS A 172 -20.34 -1.47 -0.82
N THR A 173 -19.78 -0.29 -0.90
CA THR A 173 -18.43 -0.06 -1.41
C THR A 173 -17.49 0.37 -0.28
N TYR A 174 -16.22 0.10 -0.47
CA TYR A 174 -15.19 0.30 0.53
C TYR A 174 -13.97 1.00 -0.05
N THR A 175 -13.33 1.81 0.78
CA THR A 175 -11.93 2.17 0.62
C THR A 175 -11.09 1.19 1.44
N ILE A 176 -10.10 0.57 0.79
CA ILE A 176 -9.17 -0.37 1.43
C ILE A 176 -7.77 0.21 1.37
N VAL A 177 -7.15 0.41 2.55
CA VAL A 177 -5.70 0.62 2.65
C VAL A 177 -5.06 -0.72 2.99
N ALA A 178 -4.13 -1.16 2.16
CA ALA A 178 -3.51 -2.47 2.28
C ALA A 178 -2.03 -2.41 1.91
N VAL A 179 -1.24 -3.34 2.44
CA VAL A 179 0.11 -3.57 1.93
C VAL A 179 0.06 -4.64 0.85
N PHE A 180 0.81 -4.46 -0.23
CA PHE A 180 1.05 -5.49 -1.24
C PHE A 180 1.96 -6.55 -0.60
N ASN A 181 1.36 -7.61 -0.09
CA ASN A 181 1.98 -8.51 0.87
C ASN A 181 2.73 -9.69 0.23
N SER A 182 2.20 -10.22 -0.87
CA SER A 182 2.75 -11.39 -1.53
C SER A 182 2.27 -11.55 -2.97
N LEU A 183 2.99 -12.40 -3.71
CA LEU A 183 2.56 -12.93 -5.00
C LEU A 183 2.38 -14.45 -4.86
N PHE A 184 1.15 -14.92 -4.96
CA PHE A 184 0.88 -16.34 -4.98
C PHE A 184 0.52 -16.79 -6.40
N LYS A 185 1.34 -17.64 -7.02
CA LYS A 185 1.19 -18.05 -8.42
C LYS A 185 1.03 -16.85 -9.37
N ASN A 186 1.84 -15.82 -9.18
CA ASN A 186 1.81 -14.54 -9.87
C ASN A 186 0.52 -13.71 -9.66
N GLN A 187 -0.31 -14.06 -8.69
CA GLN A 187 -1.47 -13.27 -8.31
C GLN A 187 -1.14 -12.42 -7.07
N PRO A 188 -1.37 -11.11 -7.13
CA PRO A 188 -1.19 -10.23 -5.98
C PRO A 188 -2.10 -10.61 -4.81
N GLU A 189 -1.54 -10.58 -3.62
CA GLU A 189 -2.27 -10.72 -2.37
C GLU A 189 -2.10 -9.45 -1.54
N LEU A 190 -3.20 -8.83 -1.21
CA LEU A 190 -3.24 -7.62 -0.40
C LEU A 190 -3.54 -7.96 1.04
N LYS A 191 -2.73 -7.46 1.98
CA LYS A 191 -3.02 -7.52 3.42
C LYS A 191 -3.69 -6.20 3.85
N PRO A 192 -5.01 -6.16 4.03
CA PRO A 192 -5.71 -4.97 4.49
C PRO A 192 -5.27 -4.55 5.89
N ILE A 193 -4.95 -3.28 6.01
CA ILE A 193 -4.66 -2.60 7.28
C ILE A 193 -5.91 -1.89 7.78
N GLU A 194 -6.60 -1.22 6.85
CA GLU A 194 -7.83 -0.49 7.10
C GLU A 194 -8.85 -0.76 6.00
N ILE A 195 -10.11 -0.94 6.40
CA ILE A 195 -11.24 -1.05 5.48
C ILE A 195 -12.32 -0.10 5.99
N THR A 196 -12.63 0.91 5.21
CA THR A 196 -13.63 1.92 5.54
C THR A 196 -14.80 1.83 4.57
N GLU A 197 -16.02 1.71 5.10
CA GLU A 197 -17.23 1.75 4.28
C GLU A 197 -17.39 3.14 3.67
N GLU A 198 -17.59 3.19 2.36
CA GLU A 198 -17.92 4.43 1.70
C GLU A 198 -19.43 4.70 1.88
N THR A 199 -19.73 5.68 2.73
CA THR A 199 -21.11 6.14 2.83
C THR A 199 -21.54 6.74 1.50
N SER A 200 -22.70 6.34 0.99
CA SER A 200 -23.34 6.92 -0.19
C SER A 200 -23.86 8.35 0.07
N GLY A 201 -23.04 9.18 0.70
CA GLY A 201 -23.18 10.62 0.61
C GLY A 201 -22.90 10.99 -0.84
N ILE A 202 -23.70 11.86 -1.43
CA ILE A 202 -23.51 12.43 -2.77
C ILE A 202 -22.02 12.60 -3.00
N LYS A 203 -21.41 11.76 -3.87
CA LYS A 203 -20.01 11.93 -4.26
C LYS A 203 -19.89 13.38 -4.71
N HIS A 204 -19.17 14.19 -3.96
CA HIS A 204 -18.71 15.44 -4.50
C HIS A 204 -17.82 15.04 -5.68
N SER A 205 -18.42 14.94 -6.86
CA SER A 205 -17.64 14.97 -8.07
C SER A 205 -16.71 16.15 -7.87
N GLN A 206 -15.38 15.89 -7.89
CA GLN A 206 -14.41 16.97 -8.08
C GLN A 206 -14.72 17.53 -9.46
N LEU A 207 -15.77 18.34 -9.51
CA LEU A 207 -16.01 19.23 -10.62
C LEU A 207 -14.78 20.13 -10.66
N TYR A 208 -13.95 19.83 -11.65
CA TYR A 208 -12.87 20.63 -12.17
C TYR A 208 -12.90 22.06 -11.65
N ASN A 209 -11.80 22.48 -11.01
CA ASN A 209 -11.48 23.86 -10.71
C ASN A 209 -11.37 24.67 -12.01
N ASN A 210 -12.50 24.94 -12.67
CA ASN A 210 -12.63 25.92 -13.73
C ASN A 210 -14.09 26.11 -14.12
N VAL A 211 -14.95 26.49 -13.15
CA VAL A 211 -16.27 27.00 -13.49
C VAL A 211 -16.57 28.18 -12.56
N ASN A 212 -16.90 29.30 -13.15
CA ASN A 212 -17.40 30.52 -12.53
C ASN A 212 -18.14 30.28 -11.21
N ASN A 213 -17.56 30.76 -10.11
CA ASN A 213 -18.02 30.61 -8.73
C ASN A 213 -19.39 31.25 -8.40
N ASN A 214 -20.27 31.44 -9.39
CA ASN A 214 -21.55 32.15 -9.24
C ASN A 214 -22.80 31.33 -9.62
N ILE A 215 -22.68 30.01 -9.77
CA ILE A 215 -23.85 29.19 -10.06
C ILE A 215 -24.59 28.88 -8.75
N LEU A 216 -25.87 29.18 -8.73
CA LEU A 216 -26.76 28.92 -7.60
C LEU A 216 -27.67 27.75 -7.93
N TYR A 217 -27.93 26.89 -6.92
CA TYR A 217 -28.87 25.78 -7.04
C TYR A 217 -29.88 25.88 -5.89
N ASN A 218 -31.13 25.48 -6.13
CA ASN A 218 -32.08 25.26 -5.03
C ASN A 218 -31.79 23.91 -4.33
N ILE A 219 -32.56 23.60 -3.29
CA ILE A 219 -32.41 22.36 -2.51
C ILE A 219 -32.67 21.08 -3.31
N ASN A 220 -33.34 21.19 -4.47
CA ASN A 220 -33.63 20.08 -5.38
C ASN A 220 -32.54 19.92 -6.46
N GLY A 221 -31.42 20.67 -6.37
CA GLY A 221 -30.33 20.62 -7.34
C GLY A 221 -30.62 21.34 -8.66
N ILE A 222 -31.69 22.11 -8.76
CA ILE A 222 -32.06 22.89 -9.96
C ILE A 222 -31.31 24.21 -9.93
N LYS A 223 -30.66 24.56 -11.04
CA LYS A 223 -29.97 25.84 -11.20
C LYS A 223 -30.98 26.98 -11.14
N VAL A 224 -30.67 27.98 -10.34
CA VAL A 224 -31.51 29.15 -10.12
C VAL A 224 -30.72 30.45 -10.31
N ASP A 225 -31.41 31.55 -10.47
CA ASP A 225 -30.82 32.88 -10.54
C ASP A 225 -30.77 33.58 -9.16
N ASN A 226 -30.24 34.77 -9.11
CA ASN A 226 -30.13 35.58 -7.90
C ASN A 226 -31.46 36.09 -7.35
N PHE A 227 -32.56 36.00 -8.12
CA PHE A 227 -33.89 36.44 -7.72
C PHE A 227 -34.72 35.30 -7.10
N TYR A 228 -34.20 34.07 -7.15
CA TYR A 228 -34.90 32.93 -6.54
C TYR A 228 -35.03 33.12 -5.02
N LYS A 229 -36.26 33.04 -4.54
CA LYS A 229 -36.59 33.15 -3.11
C LYS A 229 -36.59 31.77 -2.47
N GLY A 230 -35.84 31.59 -1.38
CA GLY A 230 -35.75 30.33 -0.68
C GLY A 230 -34.34 29.91 -0.35
N VAL A 231 -34.14 28.62 -0.05
CA VAL A 231 -32.81 28.08 0.24
C VAL A 231 -32.05 27.84 -1.04
N ILE A 232 -30.89 28.48 -1.16
CA ILE A 232 -29.94 28.32 -2.28
C ILE A 232 -28.66 27.62 -1.78
N ILE A 233 -28.03 26.90 -2.69
CA ILE A 233 -26.72 26.26 -2.51
C ILE A 233 -25.71 26.97 -3.41
N LYS A 234 -24.70 27.57 -2.82
CA LYS A 234 -23.57 28.21 -3.51
C LYS A 234 -22.28 27.66 -2.94
N ASN A 235 -21.40 27.14 -3.79
CA ASN A 235 -20.10 26.59 -3.37
C ASN A 235 -20.23 25.56 -2.21
N GLY A 236 -21.24 24.68 -2.30
CA GLY A 236 -21.50 23.66 -1.28
C GLY A 236 -22.10 24.18 0.04
N LYS A 237 -22.34 25.48 0.18
CA LYS A 237 -22.95 26.08 1.40
C LYS A 237 -24.39 26.48 1.14
N LYS A 238 -25.23 26.33 2.16
CA LYS A 238 -26.67 26.71 2.12
C LYS A 238 -26.83 28.17 2.60
N TYR A 239 -27.66 28.93 1.88
CA TYR A 239 -28.03 30.31 2.23
C TYR A 239 -29.55 30.47 2.08
N LEU A 240 -30.16 31.28 2.91
CA LEU A 240 -31.55 31.72 2.73
C LEU A 240 -31.57 33.02 1.93
N ASN A 241 -32.04 32.94 0.68
CA ASN A 241 -32.27 34.12 -0.16
C ASN A 241 -33.69 34.63 0.06
N LYS A 242 -33.82 35.81 0.68
CA LYS A 242 -35.10 36.44 1.07
C LYS A 242 -35.70 37.29 -0.04
#